data_778c49484d54761348dd62d8d41cfbb8
#
_entry.id   778c49484d54761348dd62d8d41cfbb8
#
_cell.length_a   1.000
_cell.length_b   1.000
_cell.length_c   1.000
_cell.angle_alpha   90.00
_cell.angle_beta   90.00
_cell.angle_gamma   90.00
#
_symmetry.space_group_name_H-M   'P 1'
#
loop_
_entity.id
_entity.type
_entity.pdbx_description
1 polymer ?
#
loop_
_entity_poly.entity_id
_entity_poly.type
_entity_poly.pdbx_seq_one_letter_code
_entity_poly.pdbx_strand_id
1 'polypeptide(L)'
;MTNGMNVSRRDLFKFGGLAAITAAGAGALAGCAPQQKMASTGAAAAEDGSTYVGPSFLQKPAEITEFDEEHTYDVVVVGAGESGLSAMHAALEAGATVGALQSLSIVQTAGNMGASIDLTKTNEAGIKAVLSFINYKSDYRANLGQVETWARNSQEALAWWAEAAAKGGSESKPYDYTVNCNGHEVFFHANTYFHDEGHQKGALVIGDAVQAEGAEIFFETPCVQLLVEDGRVAGAIGETKDGAHVLLRANKGVIMAAGDYVGDSEMLYYYTPDAKGLHQAVDFRNGTGLKAAMWAGAQMCPASHTKMVHGEGPKVRFEMPYLFLPLLNHH
;
A
#
# COMPACT_ATOMS: atom_id res chain seq x y z
N MET A 1 -33.29 -1.96 -18.24
CA MET A 1 -33.19 -2.74 -17.00
C MET A 1 -31.86 -3.50 -17.07
N THR A 2 -30.80 -2.90 -16.57
CA THR A 2 -29.47 -3.52 -16.49
C THR A 2 -29.27 -3.89 -15.02
N ASN A 3 -29.31 -5.20 -14.75
CA ASN A 3 -28.94 -5.75 -13.45
C ASN A 3 -27.48 -5.45 -13.17
N GLY A 4 -27.22 -4.48 -12.30
CA GLY A 4 -25.92 -4.32 -11.67
C GLY A 4 -25.65 -5.54 -10.79
N MET A 5 -24.63 -6.32 -11.12
CA MET A 5 -24.14 -7.37 -10.24
C MET A 5 -23.51 -6.70 -9.01
N ASN A 6 -24.20 -6.79 -7.88
CA ASN A 6 -23.59 -6.52 -6.57
C ASN A 6 -22.63 -7.68 -6.28
N VAL A 7 -21.35 -7.50 -6.58
CA VAL A 7 -20.30 -8.45 -6.21
C VAL A 7 -20.01 -8.24 -4.73
N SER A 8 -20.41 -9.17 -3.89
CA SER A 8 -20.10 -9.13 -2.46
C SER A 8 -18.60 -9.39 -2.25
N ARG A 9 -18.03 -8.93 -1.12
CA ARG A 9 -16.62 -9.19 -0.74
C ARG A 9 -16.28 -10.69 -0.81
N ARG A 10 -17.22 -11.58 -0.50
CA ARG A 10 -17.07 -13.04 -0.63
C ARG A 10 -16.90 -13.53 -2.06
N ASP A 11 -17.40 -12.79 -3.04
CA ASP A 11 -17.35 -13.21 -4.44
C ASP A 11 -16.01 -12.86 -5.09
N LEU A 12 -15.31 -11.83 -4.59
CA LEU A 12 -13.97 -11.44 -5.09
C LEU A 12 -12.93 -12.57 -4.87
N PHE A 13 -13.02 -13.28 -3.74
CA PHE A 13 -12.10 -14.37 -3.40
C PHE A 13 -12.48 -15.72 -4.04
N LYS A 14 -13.74 -15.90 -4.45
CA LYS A 14 -14.17 -17.12 -5.15
C LYS A 14 -13.68 -17.17 -6.60
N PHE A 15 -13.41 -16.03 -7.23
CA PHE A 15 -12.90 -15.97 -8.61
C PHE A 15 -11.37 -16.17 -8.71
N GLY A 16 -10.62 -16.08 -7.62
CA GLY A 16 -9.17 -16.37 -7.60
C GLY A 16 -8.80 -17.85 -7.67
N GLY A 17 -9.78 -18.76 -7.57
CA GLY A 17 -9.55 -20.20 -7.43
C GLY A 17 -9.73 -21.06 -8.70
N LEU A 18 -10.11 -20.50 -9.85
CA LEU A 18 -10.32 -21.28 -11.07
C LEU A 18 -9.91 -20.48 -12.32
N ALA A 19 -8.63 -20.50 -12.64
CA ALA A 19 -8.16 -20.22 -14.00
C ALA A 19 -7.06 -21.19 -14.41
N ALA A 20 -7.39 -22.48 -14.44
CA ALA A 20 -6.75 -23.38 -15.37
C ALA A 20 -7.42 -23.16 -16.73
N ILE A 21 -6.95 -22.23 -17.53
CA ILE A 21 -7.33 -22.10 -18.93
C ILE A 21 -6.27 -22.76 -19.77
N THR A 22 -6.64 -23.92 -20.31
CA THR A 22 -5.96 -24.61 -21.38
C THR A 22 -5.76 -23.70 -22.58
N ALA A 23 -4.53 -23.68 -23.05
CA ALA A 23 -4.11 -23.00 -24.27
C ALA A 23 -4.81 -23.62 -25.48
N ALA A 24 -5.65 -22.86 -26.19
CA ALA A 24 -5.90 -22.98 -27.62
C ALA A 24 -6.69 -21.76 -28.13
N GLY A 25 -6.15 -21.01 -29.06
CA GLY A 25 -6.87 -19.96 -29.78
C GLY A 25 -6.06 -18.69 -30.02
N ALA A 26 -5.17 -18.71 -30.98
CA ALA A 26 -4.52 -17.52 -31.51
C ALA A 26 -5.56 -16.62 -32.20
N GLY A 27 -5.65 -15.36 -31.79
CA GLY A 27 -6.46 -14.33 -32.44
C GLY A 27 -5.94 -12.95 -32.04
N ALA A 28 -5.24 -12.33 -32.96
CA ALA A 28 -4.57 -11.05 -32.81
C ALA A 28 -5.55 -9.92 -32.55
N LEU A 29 -5.35 -9.15 -31.47
CA LEU A 29 -5.67 -7.74 -31.37
C LEU A 29 -4.41 -6.99 -30.90
N ALA A 30 -3.59 -6.62 -31.87
CA ALA A 30 -2.48 -5.71 -31.68
C ALA A 30 -3.05 -4.29 -31.48
N GLY A 31 -3.28 -3.91 -30.22
CA GLY A 31 -3.44 -2.53 -29.82
C GLY A 31 -2.05 -1.90 -29.70
N CYS A 32 -1.74 -0.92 -30.55
CA CYS A 32 -0.50 -0.14 -30.50
C CYS A 32 -0.46 0.70 -29.21
N ALA A 33 0.12 0.16 -28.14
CA ALA A 33 0.75 0.95 -27.11
C ALA A 33 2.25 0.94 -27.38
N PRO A 34 2.96 2.08 -27.37
CA PRO A 34 4.41 2.05 -27.43
C PRO A 34 4.96 1.36 -26.19
N GLN A 35 5.35 0.11 -26.34
CA GLN A 35 6.20 -0.55 -25.36
C GLN A 35 7.56 0.14 -25.40
N GLN A 36 7.74 1.15 -24.58
CA GLN A 36 9.09 1.45 -24.13
C GLN A 36 9.59 0.19 -23.42
N LYS A 37 10.48 -0.55 -24.08
CA LYS A 37 11.38 -1.47 -23.41
C LYS A 37 12.18 -0.63 -22.41
N MET A 38 11.66 -0.46 -21.21
CA MET A 38 12.52 -0.12 -20.09
C MET A 38 13.45 -1.32 -19.92
N ALA A 39 14.74 -1.04 -20.02
CA ALA A 39 15.75 -2.04 -19.72
C ALA A 39 15.38 -2.69 -18.39
N SER A 40 15.25 -4.02 -18.38
CA SER A 40 15.09 -4.78 -17.15
C SER A 40 16.37 -4.52 -16.34
N THR A 41 16.30 -3.61 -15.38
CA THR A 41 17.32 -3.49 -14.35
C THR A 41 17.04 -4.53 -13.24
N GLY A 42 16.72 -5.74 -13.63
CA GLY A 42 16.93 -6.90 -12.80
C GLY A 42 18.42 -7.18 -12.89
N ALA A 43 19.20 -6.65 -11.98
CA ALA A 43 20.59 -7.04 -11.85
C ALA A 43 20.64 -8.49 -11.32
N ALA A 44 20.61 -9.45 -12.26
CA ALA A 44 21.30 -10.69 -12.00
C ALA A 44 22.74 -10.30 -11.66
N ALA A 45 23.29 -10.85 -10.57
CA ALA A 45 24.70 -10.72 -10.27
C ALA A 45 25.47 -11.07 -11.55
N ALA A 46 26.24 -10.12 -12.08
CA ALA A 46 27.05 -10.38 -13.24
C ALA A 46 28.07 -11.42 -12.84
N GLU A 47 28.01 -12.61 -13.44
CA GLU A 47 29.00 -13.69 -13.25
C GLU A 47 30.40 -13.32 -13.78
N ASP A 48 30.55 -12.10 -14.30
CA ASP A 48 31.76 -11.62 -14.97
C ASP A 48 32.73 -10.81 -14.09
N GLY A 49 32.43 -10.68 -12.79
CA GLY A 49 33.27 -9.89 -11.86
C GLY A 49 33.18 -8.38 -12.06
N SER A 50 32.22 -7.89 -12.82
CA SER A 50 31.98 -6.45 -12.94
C SER A 50 31.39 -5.91 -11.63
N THR A 51 31.93 -4.78 -11.16
CA THR A 51 31.42 -4.10 -9.97
C THR A 51 30.08 -3.46 -10.31
N TYR A 52 29.00 -3.80 -9.59
CA TYR A 52 27.71 -3.14 -9.73
C TYR A 52 27.86 -1.62 -9.54
N VAL A 53 27.41 -0.84 -10.52
CA VAL A 53 27.46 0.63 -10.50
C VAL A 53 26.04 1.17 -10.45
N GLY A 54 25.39 1.08 -9.30
CA GLY A 54 24.05 1.58 -9.10
C GLY A 54 23.74 1.83 -7.61
N PRO A 55 22.54 2.27 -7.27
CA PRO A 55 22.14 2.43 -5.87
C PRO A 55 22.23 1.12 -5.11
N SER A 56 22.76 1.15 -3.88
CA SER A 56 22.99 -0.06 -3.08
C SER A 56 21.69 -0.85 -2.83
N PHE A 57 20.57 -0.17 -2.67
CA PHE A 57 19.27 -0.79 -2.42
C PHE A 57 18.71 -1.62 -3.60
N LEU A 58 19.22 -1.45 -4.82
CA LEU A 58 18.85 -2.29 -5.97
C LEU A 58 19.71 -3.56 -6.07
N GLN A 59 20.83 -3.62 -5.34
CA GLN A 59 21.65 -4.81 -5.30
C GLN A 59 20.98 -5.87 -4.44
N LYS A 60 20.54 -6.98 -5.09
CA LYS A 60 19.96 -8.13 -4.36
C LYS A 60 21.03 -8.72 -3.44
N PRO A 61 20.77 -8.87 -2.13
CA PRO A 61 21.69 -9.57 -1.23
C PRO A 61 21.75 -11.07 -1.54
N ALA A 62 22.69 -11.77 -0.92
CA ALA A 62 22.75 -13.23 -1.00
C ALA A 62 21.40 -13.84 -0.60
N GLU A 63 21.03 -14.91 -1.26
CA GLU A 63 19.78 -15.60 -1.01
C GLU A 63 19.82 -16.28 0.37
N ILE A 64 18.79 -16.07 1.18
CA ILE A 64 18.62 -16.74 2.45
C ILE A 64 18.00 -18.11 2.18
N THR A 65 18.71 -19.18 2.54
CA THR A 65 18.30 -20.57 2.28
C THR A 65 18.16 -21.41 3.55
N GLU A 66 18.57 -20.86 4.69
CA GLU A 66 18.46 -21.49 6.00
C GLU A 66 17.53 -20.68 6.89
N PHE A 67 16.62 -21.35 7.55
CA PHE A 67 15.57 -20.75 8.39
C PHE A 67 15.61 -21.38 9.77
N ASP A 68 15.54 -20.54 10.81
CA ASP A 68 15.44 -20.97 12.20
C ASP A 68 14.00 -21.39 12.55
N GLU A 69 13.02 -20.72 11.94
CA GLU A 69 11.60 -21.02 12.07
C GLU A 69 10.92 -20.99 10.69
N GLU A 70 9.98 -21.92 10.48
CA GLU A 70 9.16 -21.99 9.28
C GLU A 70 7.70 -22.21 9.61
N HIS A 71 6.82 -21.34 9.11
CA HIS A 71 5.38 -21.38 9.29
C HIS A 71 4.68 -21.34 7.94
N THR A 72 3.48 -21.91 7.84
CA THR A 72 2.71 -21.96 6.60
C THR A 72 1.30 -21.42 6.80
N TYR A 73 0.92 -20.47 5.94
CA TYR A 73 -0.40 -19.84 5.94
C TYR A 73 -0.99 -19.84 4.54
N ASP A 74 -2.29 -19.58 4.43
CA ASP A 74 -2.91 -19.30 3.15
C ASP A 74 -2.42 -17.97 2.56
N VAL A 75 -2.41 -16.94 3.39
CA VAL A 75 -1.99 -15.58 3.04
C VAL A 75 -0.92 -15.11 4.01
N VAL A 76 0.15 -14.56 3.48
CA VAL A 76 1.18 -13.87 4.27
C VAL A 76 1.08 -12.37 4.01
N VAL A 77 1.11 -11.56 5.06
CA VAL A 77 1.06 -10.10 4.98
C VAL A 77 2.39 -9.51 5.48
N VAL A 78 3.00 -8.64 4.70
CA VAL A 78 4.21 -7.92 5.11
C VAL A 78 3.84 -6.52 5.54
N GLY A 79 3.89 -6.29 6.86
CA GLY A 79 3.51 -5.03 7.51
C GLY A 79 2.13 -5.11 8.17
N ALA A 80 2.05 -4.69 9.44
CA ALA A 80 0.83 -4.61 10.22
C ALA A 80 0.43 -3.15 10.50
N GLY A 81 0.46 -2.33 9.44
CA GLY A 81 -0.10 -0.99 9.40
C GLY A 81 -1.56 -1.00 8.94
N GLU A 82 -2.09 0.16 8.57
CA GLU A 82 -3.49 0.34 8.17
C GLU A 82 -3.90 -0.60 7.03
N SER A 83 -3.11 -0.66 5.96
CA SER A 83 -3.39 -1.54 4.81
C SER A 83 -3.18 -3.02 5.13
N GLY A 84 -2.17 -3.36 5.95
CA GLY A 84 -1.90 -4.74 6.35
C GLY A 84 -2.99 -5.30 7.26
N LEU A 85 -3.43 -4.55 8.25
CA LEU A 85 -4.54 -4.92 9.12
C LEU A 85 -5.85 -5.12 8.36
N SER A 86 -6.13 -4.22 7.40
CA SER A 86 -7.29 -4.35 6.52
C SER A 86 -7.21 -5.62 5.65
N ALA A 87 -6.00 -5.95 5.16
CA ALA A 87 -5.78 -7.16 4.37
C ALA A 87 -5.93 -8.44 5.21
N MET A 88 -5.38 -8.45 6.45
CA MET A 88 -5.54 -9.57 7.37
C MET A 88 -7.02 -9.82 7.70
N HIS A 89 -7.75 -8.76 8.06
CA HIS A 89 -9.17 -8.85 8.34
C HIS A 89 -9.94 -9.45 7.16
N ALA A 90 -9.75 -8.92 5.95
CA ALA A 90 -10.42 -9.42 4.76
C ALA A 90 -10.07 -10.89 4.43
N ALA A 91 -8.82 -11.29 4.65
CA ALA A 91 -8.39 -12.67 4.44
C ALA A 91 -9.02 -13.64 5.45
N LEU A 92 -9.10 -13.25 6.74
CA LEU A 92 -9.79 -14.02 7.79
C LEU A 92 -11.29 -14.14 7.51
N GLU A 93 -11.97 -13.06 7.14
CA GLU A 93 -13.38 -13.11 6.70
C GLU A 93 -13.61 -14.07 5.52
N ALA A 94 -12.61 -14.21 4.65
CA ALA A 94 -12.65 -15.18 3.56
C ALA A 94 -12.31 -16.62 3.98
N GLY A 95 -12.03 -16.87 5.26
CA GLY A 95 -11.69 -18.17 5.83
C GLY A 95 -10.25 -18.62 5.57
N ALA A 96 -9.34 -17.69 5.25
CA ALA A 96 -7.93 -18.00 5.07
C ALA A 96 -7.18 -18.00 6.41
N THR A 97 -6.15 -18.83 6.54
CA THR A 97 -5.14 -18.69 7.59
C THR A 97 -4.17 -17.57 7.25
N VAL A 98 -3.79 -16.75 8.23
CA VAL A 98 -3.01 -15.54 8.01
C VAL A 98 -1.82 -15.46 8.94
N GLY A 99 -0.62 -15.25 8.35
CA GLY A 99 0.60 -14.88 9.05
C GLY A 99 1.10 -13.52 8.60
N ALA A 100 1.70 -12.74 9.49
CA ALA A 100 2.21 -11.42 9.13
C ALA A 100 3.58 -11.13 9.74
N LEU A 101 4.47 -10.47 8.97
CA LEU A 101 5.72 -9.91 9.46
C LEU A 101 5.52 -8.42 9.79
N GLN A 102 5.92 -8.01 11.00
CA GLN A 102 5.87 -6.62 11.43
C GLN A 102 7.23 -6.18 11.97
N SER A 103 7.76 -5.08 11.44
CA SER A 103 9.08 -4.56 11.84
C SER A 103 9.12 -3.93 13.22
N LEU A 104 7.99 -3.47 13.73
CA LEU A 104 7.87 -2.82 15.04
C LEU A 104 7.33 -3.80 16.10
N SER A 105 7.44 -3.41 17.37
CA SER A 105 6.90 -4.18 18.50
C SER A 105 5.38 -4.08 18.67
N ILE A 106 4.72 -3.25 17.87
CA ILE A 106 3.27 -3.04 17.87
C ILE A 106 2.75 -2.88 16.43
N VAL A 107 1.46 -3.01 16.24
CA VAL A 107 0.81 -2.52 15.02
C VAL A 107 0.89 -0.99 15.00
N GLN A 108 1.24 -0.40 13.86
CA GLN A 108 1.53 1.01 13.77
C GLN A 108 0.96 1.61 12.49
N THR A 109 0.16 2.67 12.63
CA THR A 109 -0.27 3.52 11.51
C THR A 109 0.51 4.82 11.46
N ALA A 110 0.53 5.45 10.30
CA ALA A 110 1.20 6.75 10.11
C ALA A 110 0.24 7.82 9.61
N GLY A 111 -1.04 7.51 9.51
CA GLY A 111 -2.08 8.44 9.12
C GLY A 111 -2.84 8.99 10.34
N ASN A 112 -3.48 10.13 10.18
CA ASN A 112 -4.38 10.71 11.15
C ASN A 112 -5.61 11.36 10.52
N MET A 113 -5.79 11.18 9.22
CA MET A 113 -6.93 11.70 8.46
C MET A 113 -7.27 10.77 7.31
N GLY A 114 -8.55 10.50 7.11
CA GLY A 114 -9.06 9.79 5.95
C GLY A 114 -10.14 10.60 5.23
N ALA A 115 -10.19 10.51 3.91
CA ALA A 115 -11.24 11.10 3.09
C ALA A 115 -11.82 10.07 2.13
N SER A 116 -13.12 10.12 1.95
CA SER A 116 -13.89 9.28 1.03
C SER A 116 -14.80 10.10 0.15
N ILE A 117 -15.26 9.53 -0.94
CA ILE A 117 -16.30 10.15 -1.77
C ILE A 117 -17.66 9.73 -1.22
N ASP A 118 -18.53 10.72 -0.96
CA ASP A 118 -19.92 10.48 -0.62
C ASP A 118 -20.69 10.07 -1.88
N LEU A 119 -20.89 8.76 -2.05
CA LEU A 119 -21.57 8.17 -3.20
C LEU A 119 -23.10 8.42 -3.20
N THR A 120 -23.65 8.93 -2.10
CA THR A 120 -25.08 9.30 -2.04
C THR A 120 -25.32 10.67 -2.68
N LYS A 121 -24.31 11.53 -2.72
CA LYS A 121 -24.35 12.89 -3.27
C LYS A 121 -23.58 13.05 -4.57
N THR A 122 -22.56 12.21 -4.81
CA THR A 122 -21.72 12.25 -6.02
C THR A 122 -22.26 11.28 -7.05
N ASN A 123 -22.67 11.78 -8.21
CA ASN A 123 -23.14 10.95 -9.32
C ASN A 123 -21.98 10.37 -10.16
N GLU A 124 -22.29 9.51 -11.12
CA GLU A 124 -21.31 8.86 -11.98
C GLU A 124 -20.46 9.86 -12.81
N ALA A 125 -21.04 11.01 -13.18
CA ALA A 125 -20.28 12.06 -13.87
C ALA A 125 -19.24 12.70 -12.94
N GLY A 126 -19.58 12.90 -11.66
CA GLY A 126 -18.64 13.36 -10.63
C GLY A 126 -17.51 12.35 -10.38
N ILE A 127 -17.83 11.05 -10.33
CA ILE A 127 -16.79 10.00 -10.21
C ILE A 127 -15.81 10.08 -11.39
N LYS A 128 -16.32 10.11 -12.63
CA LYS A 128 -15.46 10.25 -13.81
C LYS A 128 -14.65 11.54 -13.81
N ALA A 129 -15.22 12.62 -13.32
CA ALA A 129 -14.53 13.92 -13.23
C ALA A 129 -13.38 13.88 -12.22
N VAL A 130 -13.55 13.25 -11.05
CA VAL A 130 -12.47 13.12 -10.07
C VAL A 130 -11.36 12.20 -10.56
N LEU A 131 -11.69 11.11 -11.26
CA LEU A 131 -10.68 10.25 -11.90
C LEU A 131 -9.85 11.03 -12.92
N SER A 132 -10.50 11.80 -13.78
CA SER A 132 -9.83 12.66 -14.76
C SER A 132 -8.98 13.73 -14.10
N PHE A 133 -9.47 14.35 -13.03
CA PHE A 133 -8.76 15.36 -12.27
C PHE A 133 -7.49 14.80 -11.60
N ILE A 134 -7.58 13.64 -10.94
CA ILE A 134 -6.43 12.99 -10.32
C ILE A 134 -5.42 12.57 -11.40
N ASN A 135 -5.88 12.04 -12.53
CA ASN A 135 -4.99 11.68 -13.63
C ASN A 135 -4.22 12.89 -14.16
N TYR A 136 -4.90 14.02 -14.38
CA TYR A 136 -4.25 15.27 -14.78
C TYR A 136 -3.24 15.75 -13.72
N LYS A 137 -3.61 15.72 -12.42
CA LYS A 137 -2.73 16.15 -11.32
C LYS A 137 -1.52 15.26 -11.10
N SER A 138 -1.57 14.01 -11.54
CA SER A 138 -0.45 13.06 -11.51
C SER A 138 0.35 13.04 -12.83
N ASP A 139 0.27 14.07 -13.64
CA ASP A 139 0.90 14.12 -14.96
C ASP A 139 0.54 12.91 -15.85
N TYR A 140 -0.71 12.47 -15.80
CA TYR A 140 -1.24 11.31 -16.53
C TYR A 140 -0.54 9.98 -16.20
N ARG A 141 -0.01 9.85 -14.99
CA ARG A 141 0.71 8.66 -14.51
C ARG A 141 -0.07 7.85 -13.48
N ALA A 142 -1.28 8.30 -13.10
CA ALA A 142 -2.09 7.59 -12.13
C ALA A 142 -2.54 6.23 -12.66
N ASN A 143 -2.52 5.21 -11.80
CA ASN A 143 -3.22 3.97 -12.06
C ASN A 143 -4.72 4.20 -11.84
N LEU A 144 -5.46 4.48 -12.92
CA LEU A 144 -6.88 4.83 -12.84
C LEU A 144 -7.73 3.70 -12.24
N GLY A 145 -7.35 2.43 -12.39
CA GLY A 145 -8.05 1.33 -11.74
C GLY A 145 -7.96 1.38 -10.21
N GLN A 146 -6.80 1.73 -9.68
CA GLN A 146 -6.62 1.94 -8.23
C GLN A 146 -7.39 3.16 -7.75
N VAL A 147 -7.34 4.27 -8.48
CA VAL A 147 -8.08 5.48 -8.13
C VAL A 147 -9.59 5.25 -8.16
N GLU A 148 -10.09 4.48 -9.14
CA GLU A 148 -11.52 4.12 -9.22
C GLU A 148 -11.92 3.20 -8.06
N THR A 149 -11.07 2.24 -7.69
CA THR A 149 -11.29 1.38 -6.53
C THR A 149 -11.42 2.22 -5.26
N TRP A 150 -10.52 3.17 -5.04
CA TRP A 150 -10.64 4.11 -3.94
C TRP A 150 -11.93 4.94 -4.02
N ALA A 151 -12.23 5.54 -5.18
CA ALA A 151 -13.40 6.40 -5.34
C ALA A 151 -14.72 5.69 -5.03
N ARG A 152 -14.80 4.39 -5.30
CA ARG A 152 -16.03 3.61 -5.12
C ARG A 152 -16.13 2.90 -3.77
N ASN A 153 -15.02 2.67 -3.06
CA ASN A 153 -15.02 1.86 -1.84
C ASN A 153 -14.52 2.59 -0.60
N SER A 154 -13.94 3.79 -0.77
CA SER A 154 -13.35 4.53 0.36
C SER A 154 -14.34 4.89 1.46
N GLN A 155 -15.61 5.14 1.13
CA GLN A 155 -16.62 5.48 2.13
C GLN A 155 -16.86 4.34 3.13
N GLU A 156 -16.98 3.12 2.63
CA GLU A 156 -17.15 1.95 3.48
C GLU A 156 -15.89 1.66 4.30
N ALA A 157 -14.71 1.74 3.68
CA ALA A 157 -13.45 1.53 4.36
C ALA A 157 -13.22 2.56 5.48
N LEU A 158 -13.49 3.85 5.21
CA LEU A 158 -13.34 4.91 6.21
C LEU A 158 -14.32 4.73 7.38
N ALA A 159 -15.57 4.33 7.10
CA ALA A 159 -16.57 4.08 8.14
C ALA A 159 -16.13 2.91 9.06
N TRP A 160 -15.58 1.84 8.49
CA TRP A 160 -15.05 0.71 9.26
C TRP A 160 -13.88 1.12 10.17
N TRP A 161 -12.94 1.91 9.65
CA TRP A 161 -11.84 2.45 10.46
C TRP A 161 -12.32 3.41 11.55
N ALA A 162 -13.31 4.27 11.25
CA ALA A 162 -13.89 5.18 12.23
C ALA A 162 -14.59 4.43 13.38
N GLU A 163 -15.27 3.32 13.07
CA GLU A 163 -15.89 2.46 14.09
C GLU A 163 -14.82 1.82 14.99
N ALA A 164 -13.74 1.30 14.41
CA ALA A 164 -12.62 0.75 15.18
C ALA A 164 -11.96 1.81 16.05
N ALA A 165 -11.71 3.01 15.54
CA ALA A 165 -11.17 4.13 16.30
C ALA A 165 -12.07 4.52 17.48
N ALA A 166 -13.39 4.57 17.26
CA ALA A 166 -14.36 4.84 18.33
C ALA A 166 -14.33 3.77 19.42
N LYS A 167 -14.23 2.50 19.07
CA LYS A 167 -14.03 1.39 20.02
C LYS A 167 -12.74 1.54 20.83
N GLY A 168 -11.69 2.09 20.24
CA GLY A 168 -10.43 2.45 20.90
C GLY A 168 -10.49 3.75 21.73
N GLY A 169 -11.68 4.36 21.85
CA GLY A 169 -11.88 5.58 22.64
C GLY A 169 -11.45 6.87 21.91
N SER A 170 -11.43 6.86 20.58
CA SER A 170 -11.22 8.07 19.78
C SER A 170 -12.55 8.78 19.48
N GLU A 171 -12.53 10.10 19.53
CA GLU A 171 -13.60 10.92 19.00
C GLU A 171 -13.21 11.44 17.62
N SER A 172 -13.67 10.78 16.56
CA SER A 172 -13.47 11.31 15.23
C SER A 172 -14.21 12.63 15.04
N LYS A 173 -13.59 13.56 14.33
CA LYS A 173 -14.22 14.83 13.93
C LYS A 173 -14.50 14.78 12.44
N PRO A 174 -15.68 14.24 12.04
CA PRO A 174 -16.04 14.18 10.64
C PRO A 174 -16.35 15.58 10.12
N TYR A 175 -16.02 15.85 8.87
CA TYR A 175 -16.47 17.03 8.15
C TYR A 175 -16.68 16.71 6.67
N ASP A 176 -17.66 17.39 6.10
CA ASP A 176 -17.98 17.26 4.68
C ASP A 176 -17.45 18.48 3.92
N TYR A 177 -16.98 18.26 2.73
CA TYR A 177 -16.60 19.33 1.81
C TYR A 177 -16.88 18.94 0.37
N THR A 178 -16.94 19.93 -0.50
CA THR A 178 -17.22 19.74 -1.93
C THR A 178 -16.07 20.28 -2.76
N VAL A 179 -15.66 19.53 -3.77
CA VAL A 179 -14.64 19.95 -4.74
C VAL A 179 -15.26 19.99 -6.13
N ASN A 180 -15.03 21.07 -6.86
CA ASN A 180 -15.39 21.13 -8.27
C ASN A 180 -14.27 20.48 -9.10
N CYS A 181 -14.58 19.32 -9.67
CA CYS A 181 -13.69 18.60 -10.58
C CYS A 181 -14.20 18.79 -12.02
N ASN A 182 -13.53 19.64 -12.80
CA ASN A 182 -13.86 19.86 -14.20
C ASN A 182 -15.35 20.20 -14.48
N GLY A 183 -15.95 21.03 -13.62
CA GLY A 183 -17.35 21.45 -13.74
C GLY A 183 -18.37 20.52 -13.09
N HIS A 184 -17.92 19.44 -12.43
CA HIS A 184 -18.77 18.54 -11.65
C HIS A 184 -18.46 18.64 -10.15
N GLU A 185 -19.50 18.73 -9.34
CA GLU A 185 -19.34 18.70 -7.89
C GLU A 185 -19.09 17.26 -7.42
N VAL A 186 -18.06 17.09 -6.61
CA VAL A 186 -17.70 15.84 -5.92
C VAL A 186 -17.76 16.09 -4.44
N PHE A 187 -18.60 15.34 -3.75
CA PHE A 187 -18.83 15.48 -2.32
C PHE A 187 -17.92 14.51 -1.56
N PHE A 188 -17.18 15.05 -0.61
CA PHE A 188 -16.27 14.29 0.23
C PHE A 188 -16.77 14.24 1.66
N HIS A 189 -16.59 13.09 2.28
CA HIS A 189 -16.68 12.90 3.70
C HIS A 189 -15.29 12.59 4.24
N ALA A 190 -14.83 13.34 5.22
CA ALA A 190 -13.52 13.16 5.83
C ALA A 190 -13.64 13.03 7.35
N ASN A 191 -12.70 12.27 7.92
CA ASN A 191 -12.50 12.20 9.36
C ASN A 191 -11.07 12.63 9.68
N THR A 192 -10.92 13.40 10.74
CA THR A 192 -9.62 13.77 11.26
C THR A 192 -9.46 13.32 12.70
N TYR A 193 -8.26 12.83 13.04
CA TYR A 193 -7.90 12.29 14.36
C TYR A 193 -6.64 12.96 14.92
N PHE A 194 -6.33 14.16 14.44
CA PHE A 194 -5.07 14.86 14.74
C PHE A 194 -4.74 14.98 16.24
N HIS A 195 -5.75 15.04 17.10
CA HIS A 195 -5.53 15.36 18.50
C HIS A 195 -5.58 14.17 19.44
N ASP A 196 -5.99 12.99 18.96
CA ASP A 196 -6.22 11.84 19.83
C ASP A 196 -5.70 10.51 19.27
N GLU A 197 -4.87 10.57 18.23
CA GLU A 197 -4.25 9.40 17.61
C GLU A 197 -5.27 8.34 17.14
N GLY A 198 -6.43 8.80 16.66
CA GLY A 198 -7.56 7.90 16.36
C GLY A 198 -7.26 6.77 15.37
N HIS A 199 -6.42 7.02 14.34
CA HIS A 199 -5.98 5.95 13.45
C HIS A 199 -5.16 4.88 14.20
N GLN A 200 -4.24 5.29 15.08
CA GLN A 200 -3.47 4.36 15.89
C GLN A 200 -4.37 3.59 16.88
N LYS A 201 -5.33 4.26 17.52
CA LYS A 201 -6.32 3.60 18.39
C LYS A 201 -7.15 2.58 17.61
N GLY A 202 -7.60 2.93 16.40
CA GLY A 202 -8.28 2.01 15.49
C GLY A 202 -7.40 0.82 15.10
N ALA A 203 -6.12 1.06 14.80
CA ALA A 203 -5.17 0.01 14.46
C ALA A 203 -4.98 -0.99 15.61
N LEU A 204 -4.87 -0.53 16.86
CA LEU A 204 -4.76 -1.40 18.03
C LEU A 204 -6.00 -2.28 18.16
N VAL A 205 -7.21 -1.72 18.06
CA VAL A 205 -8.46 -2.48 18.12
C VAL A 205 -8.56 -3.53 17.01
N ILE A 206 -8.19 -3.15 15.77
CA ILE A 206 -8.20 -4.10 14.64
C ILE A 206 -7.11 -5.15 14.80
N GLY A 207 -5.92 -4.74 15.28
CA GLY A 207 -4.80 -5.65 15.54
C GLY A 207 -5.17 -6.72 16.57
N ASP A 208 -5.83 -6.34 17.66
CA ASP A 208 -6.33 -7.30 18.67
C ASP A 208 -7.42 -8.20 18.07
N ALA A 209 -8.32 -7.65 17.25
CA ALA A 209 -9.40 -8.43 16.65
C ALA A 209 -8.87 -9.49 15.67
N VAL A 210 -7.96 -9.13 14.75
CA VAL A 210 -7.41 -10.10 13.79
C VAL A 210 -6.60 -11.19 14.47
N GLN A 211 -5.90 -10.88 15.57
CA GLN A 211 -5.19 -11.89 16.36
C GLN A 211 -6.16 -12.82 17.10
N ALA A 212 -7.24 -12.27 17.66
CA ALA A 212 -8.30 -13.07 18.29
C ALA A 212 -9.02 -13.98 17.28
N GLU A 213 -9.08 -13.60 16.01
CA GLU A 213 -9.62 -14.39 14.91
C GLU A 213 -8.63 -15.41 14.32
N GLY A 214 -7.39 -15.44 14.83
CA GLY A 214 -6.38 -16.44 14.50
C GLY A 214 -5.27 -15.98 13.54
N ALA A 215 -5.13 -14.70 13.26
CA ALA A 215 -3.92 -14.19 12.59
C ALA A 215 -2.72 -14.26 13.55
N GLU A 216 -1.57 -14.69 13.05
CA GLU A 216 -0.30 -14.62 13.77
C GLU A 216 0.55 -13.46 13.26
N ILE A 217 0.92 -12.54 14.16
CA ILE A 217 1.78 -11.39 13.82
C ILE A 217 3.13 -11.57 14.49
N PHE A 218 4.18 -11.71 13.68
CA PHE A 218 5.57 -11.78 14.10
C PHE A 218 6.10 -10.35 14.24
N PHE A 219 6.04 -9.82 15.45
CA PHE A 219 6.54 -8.50 15.78
C PHE A 219 8.06 -8.44 15.81
N GLU A 220 8.63 -7.24 15.64
CA GLU A 220 10.08 -6.99 15.63
C GLU A 220 10.83 -7.87 14.61
N THR A 221 10.13 -8.27 13.55
CA THR A 221 10.60 -9.18 12.51
C THR A 221 10.39 -8.53 11.13
N PRO A 222 11.22 -7.53 10.76
CA PRO A 222 11.15 -6.90 9.44
C PRO A 222 11.35 -7.92 8.31
N CYS A 223 10.56 -7.78 7.24
CA CYS A 223 10.77 -8.58 6.03
C CYS A 223 12.08 -8.18 5.36
N VAL A 224 13.01 -9.12 5.21
CA VAL A 224 14.32 -8.89 4.60
C VAL A 224 14.43 -9.44 3.19
N GLN A 225 13.71 -10.51 2.85
CA GLN A 225 13.61 -11.06 1.50
C GLN A 225 12.24 -11.67 1.24
N LEU A 226 11.89 -11.86 -0.03
CA LEU A 226 10.78 -12.71 -0.43
C LEU A 226 11.32 -14.04 -0.93
N LEU A 227 10.68 -15.14 -0.52
CA LEU A 227 10.94 -16.45 -1.07
C LEU A 227 10.34 -16.54 -2.48
N VAL A 228 11.17 -16.84 -3.47
CA VAL A 228 10.72 -17.03 -4.85
C VAL A 228 11.01 -18.46 -5.28
N GLU A 229 9.97 -19.21 -5.60
CA GLU A 229 10.04 -20.60 -6.09
C GLU A 229 9.34 -20.68 -7.44
N ASP A 230 9.98 -21.27 -8.43
CA ASP A 230 9.43 -21.43 -9.80
C ASP A 230 8.89 -20.12 -10.42
N GLY A 231 9.57 -18.99 -10.15
CA GLY A 231 9.17 -17.67 -10.65
C GLY A 231 7.96 -17.05 -9.95
N ARG A 232 7.50 -17.64 -8.85
CA ARG A 232 6.39 -17.17 -8.02
C ARG A 232 6.87 -16.79 -6.63
N VAL A 233 6.35 -15.71 -6.07
CA VAL A 233 6.55 -15.40 -4.65
C VAL A 233 5.76 -16.43 -3.81
N ALA A 234 6.49 -17.27 -3.10
CA ALA A 234 5.98 -18.38 -2.29
C ALA A 234 5.98 -18.08 -0.79
N GLY A 235 6.55 -16.95 -0.35
CA GLY A 235 6.61 -16.59 1.06
C GLY A 235 7.35 -15.29 1.30
N ALA A 236 7.49 -14.95 2.57
CA ALA A 236 8.27 -13.81 3.05
C ALA A 236 9.22 -14.27 4.16
N ILE A 237 10.44 -13.75 4.15
CA ILE A 237 11.49 -14.06 5.12
C ILE A 237 11.69 -12.83 5.98
N GLY A 238 11.49 -12.99 7.27
CA GLY A 238 11.77 -11.99 8.29
C GLY A 238 13.09 -12.29 9.00
N GLU A 239 13.69 -11.25 9.58
CA GLU A 239 14.88 -11.39 10.42
C GLU A 239 14.59 -10.78 11.79
N THR A 240 14.80 -11.55 12.85
CA THR A 240 14.65 -11.08 14.23
C THR A 240 15.83 -10.19 14.64
N LYS A 241 15.73 -9.51 15.77
CA LYS A 241 16.83 -8.71 16.34
C LYS A 241 18.10 -9.53 16.61
N ASP A 242 17.95 -10.82 16.90
CA ASP A 242 19.07 -11.71 17.19
C ASP A 242 19.64 -12.34 15.91
N GLY A 243 19.13 -11.96 14.74
CA GLY A 243 19.59 -12.42 13.43
C GLY A 243 19.00 -13.77 13.00
N ALA A 244 17.99 -14.29 13.70
CA ALA A 244 17.29 -15.49 13.30
C ALA A 244 16.35 -15.23 12.12
N HIS A 245 16.32 -16.16 11.16
CA HIS A 245 15.46 -16.07 9.99
C HIS A 245 14.15 -16.82 10.19
N VAL A 246 13.03 -16.12 10.03
CA VAL A 246 11.68 -16.67 10.12
C VAL A 246 11.07 -16.68 8.72
N LEU A 247 10.77 -17.87 8.20
CA LEU A 247 10.08 -18.04 6.93
C LEU A 247 8.58 -18.19 7.15
N LEU A 248 7.79 -17.31 6.53
CA LEU A 248 6.35 -17.48 6.40
C LEU A 248 6.02 -17.91 4.96
N ARG A 249 5.65 -19.18 4.76
CA ARG A 249 5.19 -19.69 3.46
C ARG A 249 3.75 -19.30 3.19
N ALA A 250 3.44 -18.96 1.94
CA ALA A 250 2.13 -18.53 1.49
C ALA A 250 1.56 -19.49 0.44
N ASN A 251 0.54 -20.27 0.80
CA ASN A 251 -0.14 -21.18 -0.13
C ASN A 251 -0.85 -20.43 -1.28
N LYS A 252 -1.42 -19.26 -0.99
CA LYS A 252 -2.19 -18.46 -1.95
C LYS A 252 -1.42 -17.22 -2.43
N GLY A 253 -0.70 -16.54 -1.55
CA GLY A 253 0.09 -15.38 -1.93
C GLY A 253 0.55 -14.50 -0.77
N VAL A 254 1.42 -13.53 -1.12
CA VAL A 254 1.97 -12.54 -0.20
C VAL A 254 1.38 -11.17 -0.52
N ILE A 255 0.89 -10.46 0.50
CA ILE A 255 0.40 -9.08 0.39
C ILE A 255 1.47 -8.15 0.96
N MET A 256 1.99 -7.26 0.13
CA MET A 256 2.97 -6.26 0.54
C MET A 256 2.27 -5.01 1.07
N ALA A 257 2.39 -4.76 2.37
CA ALA A 257 1.79 -3.63 3.09
C ALA A 257 2.82 -2.90 3.99
N ALA A 258 4.11 -2.96 3.61
CA ALA A 258 5.24 -2.53 4.43
C ALA A 258 5.48 -1.01 4.46
N GLY A 259 4.57 -0.21 3.90
CA GLY A 259 4.69 1.24 3.85
C GLY A 259 5.69 1.74 2.79
N ASP A 260 6.24 2.91 3.04
CA ASP A 260 7.14 3.61 2.13
C ASP A 260 8.62 3.52 2.57
N TYR A 261 9.47 4.40 2.00
CA TYR A 261 10.92 4.43 2.18
C TYR A 261 11.43 5.78 2.71
N VAL A 262 10.59 6.60 3.33
CA VAL A 262 10.97 7.95 3.76
C VAL A 262 12.14 7.97 4.75
N GLY A 263 12.32 6.90 5.53
CA GLY A 263 13.45 6.72 6.45
C GLY A 263 14.73 6.23 5.78
N ASP A 264 14.70 5.80 4.52
CA ASP A 264 15.89 5.44 3.75
C ASP A 264 16.35 6.62 2.89
N SER A 265 17.42 7.27 3.28
CA SER A 265 17.90 8.46 2.60
C SER A 265 18.44 8.19 1.19
N GLU A 266 18.98 6.99 0.91
CA GLU A 266 19.45 6.63 -0.43
C GLU A 266 18.26 6.47 -1.38
N MET A 267 17.22 5.70 -1.01
CA MET A 267 15.99 5.59 -1.79
C MET A 267 15.28 6.93 -1.94
N LEU A 268 15.19 7.69 -0.83
CA LEU A 268 14.53 8.99 -0.84
C LEU A 268 15.18 9.94 -1.85
N TYR A 269 16.50 10.07 -1.83
CA TYR A 269 17.19 11.00 -2.72
C TYR A 269 17.33 10.48 -4.15
N TYR A 270 17.23 9.18 -4.35
CA TYR A 270 17.19 8.59 -5.67
C TYR A 270 15.85 8.85 -6.40
N TYR A 271 14.73 8.58 -5.70
CA TYR A 271 13.39 8.75 -6.29
C TYR A 271 12.82 10.16 -6.11
N THR A 272 13.33 10.94 -5.14
CA THR A 272 12.84 12.27 -4.79
C THR A 272 14.02 13.20 -4.51
N PRO A 273 14.87 13.51 -5.50
CA PRO A 273 16.12 14.25 -5.28
C PRO A 273 15.92 15.66 -4.72
N ASP A 274 14.77 16.24 -4.95
CA ASP A 274 14.37 17.54 -4.39
C ASP A 274 13.97 17.49 -2.91
N ALA A 275 13.86 16.31 -2.30
CA ALA A 275 13.74 16.13 -0.85
C ALA A 275 15.08 16.23 -0.11
N LYS A 276 16.21 16.33 -0.84
CA LYS A 276 17.52 16.42 -0.22
C LYS A 276 17.64 17.68 0.67
N GLY A 277 17.97 17.46 1.93
CA GLY A 277 18.07 18.54 2.92
C GLY A 277 16.77 18.84 3.66
N LEU A 278 15.66 18.16 3.36
CA LEU A 278 14.46 18.19 4.16
C LEU A 278 14.60 17.24 5.35
N HIS A 279 14.03 17.66 6.49
CA HIS A 279 13.96 16.79 7.67
C HIS A 279 12.87 15.73 7.48
N GLN A 280 13.21 14.48 7.77
CA GLN A 280 12.27 13.36 7.69
C GLN A 280 11.41 13.31 8.95
N ALA A 281 10.09 13.18 8.77
CA ALA A 281 9.17 13.13 9.90
C ALA A 281 9.16 11.77 10.64
N VAL A 282 9.56 10.69 9.93
CA VAL A 282 9.57 9.32 10.46
C VAL A 282 10.75 8.55 9.89
N ASP A 283 11.46 7.83 10.74
CA ASP A 283 12.68 7.09 10.42
C ASP A 283 12.49 5.57 10.33
N PHE A 284 11.42 5.04 10.91
CA PHE A 284 11.17 3.59 10.92
C PHE A 284 10.65 3.02 9.58
N ARG A 285 10.23 3.87 8.63
CA ARG A 285 9.81 3.45 7.28
C ARG A 285 11.01 3.45 6.34
N ASN A 286 11.80 2.38 6.40
CA ASN A 286 13.10 2.25 5.75
C ASN A 286 13.08 1.51 4.41
N GLY A 287 11.89 1.22 3.86
CA GLY A 287 11.73 0.61 2.54
C GLY A 287 12.14 -0.84 2.43
N THR A 288 12.36 -1.58 3.53
CA THR A 288 12.79 -2.98 3.48
C THR A 288 11.86 -3.86 2.65
N GLY A 289 10.53 -3.73 2.84
CA GLY A 289 9.57 -4.46 2.05
C GLY A 289 9.57 -4.09 0.57
N LEU A 290 9.78 -2.82 0.22
CA LEU A 290 9.91 -2.39 -1.18
C LEU A 290 11.17 -2.96 -1.83
N LYS A 291 12.30 -2.94 -1.12
CA LYS A 291 13.56 -3.56 -1.57
C LYS A 291 13.37 -5.05 -1.82
N ALA A 292 12.79 -5.77 -0.85
CA ALA A 292 12.50 -7.21 -0.98
C ALA A 292 11.61 -7.50 -2.20
N ALA A 293 10.58 -6.68 -2.45
CA ALA A 293 9.72 -6.80 -3.62
C ALA A 293 10.49 -6.54 -4.93
N MET A 294 11.33 -5.50 -4.98
CA MET A 294 12.14 -5.21 -6.17
C MET A 294 13.15 -6.33 -6.47
N TRP A 295 13.80 -6.90 -5.47
CA TRP A 295 14.70 -8.03 -5.63
C TRP A 295 13.97 -9.30 -6.11
N ALA A 296 12.68 -9.42 -5.81
CA ALA A 296 11.82 -10.49 -6.33
C ALA A 296 11.23 -10.19 -7.72
N GLY A 297 11.60 -9.06 -8.35
CA GLY A 297 11.20 -8.69 -9.70
C GLY A 297 10.10 -7.65 -9.81
N ALA A 298 9.62 -7.09 -8.71
CA ALA A 298 8.69 -5.96 -8.76
C ALA A 298 9.37 -4.69 -9.28
N GLN A 299 8.59 -3.82 -9.88
CA GLN A 299 9.07 -2.52 -10.37
C GLN A 299 8.46 -1.40 -9.54
N MET A 300 9.25 -0.35 -9.31
CA MET A 300 8.75 0.86 -8.71
C MET A 300 7.73 1.52 -9.65
N CYS A 301 6.64 2.04 -9.08
CA CYS A 301 5.62 2.74 -9.86
C CYS A 301 6.27 3.91 -10.64
N PRO A 302 6.00 4.06 -11.95
CA PRO A 302 6.57 5.14 -12.75
C PRO A 302 5.95 6.52 -12.45
N ALA A 303 4.91 6.58 -11.61
CA ALA A 303 4.34 7.86 -11.18
C ALA A 303 5.37 8.65 -10.36
N SER A 304 5.32 9.97 -10.45
CA SER A 304 6.18 10.82 -9.62
C SER A 304 5.87 10.58 -8.13
N HIS A 305 6.93 10.45 -7.35
CA HIS A 305 6.82 10.20 -5.92
C HIS A 305 6.40 11.50 -5.23
N THR A 306 5.25 11.45 -4.55
CA THR A 306 4.64 12.62 -3.92
C THR A 306 5.24 12.84 -2.54
N LYS A 307 5.52 14.11 -2.24
CA LYS A 307 5.95 14.56 -0.91
C LYS A 307 4.78 15.18 -0.18
N MET A 308 4.60 14.79 1.08
CA MET A 308 3.77 15.53 2.02
C MET A 308 4.70 16.41 2.86
N VAL A 309 4.60 17.71 2.71
CA VAL A 309 5.40 18.69 3.46
C VAL A 309 4.48 19.41 4.42
N HIS A 310 4.73 19.28 5.73
CA HIS A 310 4.06 20.07 6.74
C HIS A 310 4.68 21.45 6.80
N GLY A 311 3.87 22.50 6.66
CA GLY A 311 4.33 23.89 6.59
C GLY A 311 4.79 24.53 7.91
N GLU A 312 5.09 23.76 8.93
CA GLU A 312 5.58 24.21 10.23
C GLU A 312 7.10 24.35 10.22
N GLY A 313 7.59 25.31 9.49
CA GLY A 313 9.01 25.66 9.44
C GLY A 313 9.21 27.11 9.02
N PRO A 314 10.42 27.68 9.08
CA PRO A 314 10.66 29.05 8.68
C PRO A 314 10.18 29.23 7.23
N LYS A 315 9.15 30.02 7.07
CA LYS A 315 8.40 30.43 5.86
C LYS A 315 9.10 30.16 4.51
N VAL A 316 9.16 28.90 4.10
CA VAL A 316 9.42 28.55 2.73
C VAL A 316 8.03 28.49 2.07
N ARG A 317 7.71 29.48 1.24
CA ARG A 317 6.53 29.44 0.37
C ARG A 317 6.78 28.36 -0.68
N PHE A 318 6.33 27.13 -0.38
CA PHE A 318 6.11 26.17 -1.43
C PHE A 318 4.74 26.48 -2.05
N GLU A 319 4.68 26.70 -3.33
CA GLU A 319 3.44 26.57 -4.06
C GLU A 319 3.09 25.07 -4.06
N MET A 320 2.33 24.64 -3.05
CA MET A 320 1.81 23.29 -3.00
C MET A 320 0.87 23.08 -4.20
N PRO A 321 1.03 21.98 -4.95
CA PRO A 321 0.03 21.64 -5.94
C PRO A 321 -1.33 21.52 -5.25
N TYR A 322 -2.32 22.16 -5.80
CA TYR A 322 -3.63 22.51 -5.25
C TYR A 322 -4.51 21.36 -4.71
N LEU A 323 -4.02 20.13 -4.58
CA LEU A 323 -4.81 18.98 -4.13
C LEU A 323 -5.17 19.03 -2.62
N PHE A 324 -4.43 19.79 -1.81
CA PHE A 324 -4.65 19.92 -0.36
C PHE A 324 -5.03 21.34 0.10
N LEU A 325 -5.07 22.33 -0.78
CA LEU A 325 -5.40 23.71 -0.42
C LEU A 325 -6.82 23.96 0.08
N PRO A 326 -7.87 23.20 -0.30
CA PRO A 326 -9.18 23.39 0.30
C PRO A 326 -9.26 22.99 1.77
N LEU A 327 -8.31 22.19 2.27
CA LEU A 327 -8.30 21.70 3.65
C LEU A 327 -7.68 22.70 4.66
N LEU A 328 -6.93 23.68 4.19
CA LEU A 328 -6.17 24.60 5.05
C LEU A 328 -6.71 26.04 5.10
N ASN A 329 -7.71 26.38 4.29
CA ASN A 329 -8.22 27.78 4.17
C ASN A 329 -9.58 28.03 4.81
N HIS A 330 -10.04 27.19 5.72
CA HIS A 330 -11.22 27.49 6.54
C HIS A 330 -10.83 27.67 8.01
N HIS A 331 -10.43 28.90 8.33
CA HIS A 331 -10.57 29.53 9.65
C HIS A 331 -11.66 30.57 9.58
#